data_c62489bcad91885920034fe64c7e2840
#
_entry.id   c62489bcad91885920034fe64c7e2840
#
_cell.length_a   1.000
_cell.length_b   1.000
_cell.length_c   1.000
_cell.angle_alpha   90.00
_cell.angle_beta   90.00
_cell.angle_gamma   90.00
#
_symmetry.space_group_name_H-M   'P 1'
#
loop_
_entity.id
_entity.type
_entity.pdbx_description
1 polymer ?
#
loop_
_entity_poly.entity_id
_entity_poly.type
_entity_poly.pdbx_seq_one_letter_code
_entity_poly.pdbx_strand_id
1 'polypeptide(L)'
;MYIEKIHSPADLRKLEVSELKIVADEVRDAVLNRVSRHGGHVGPNLGFTEATVALHYVFDTPTDKLVFDVSHQTYPHKILTGRAHGFLDDADTRAISGYSSPIESPEYDYFEIGHTSTAISLATGLQKGRDVLGGTENIVAIVGDGSLSGGEAFEGLNTAAALGTNIIIVVNDNEMSIAENHGGLYANLRLLRETYGQAELNFFKTFGFDYYYLENGHNLASLVDIFRRVKDTPHPTVVHIHTEKGHGYAPAVEKQEAWHYRSPFDRETGKSTGPRDKSEYMPSLLGDFLREEMKRDPKLVVVASAVPMGLGFTADRRRESGAQYIDVGIAEEEAVALASGMAKRGARPVYFTYATFLQRTYDQIAQDLCVNGNPAVINVLGASIFGMNDFTHICFFDIAMLSHIPNLVYLAPTTYEELVAMQTWAIRQDKHSVAIRVPEGEVYHTAEPVDTDYSALNTFRVGHRGSRVALIAAGNFYQKGDRVRQLLAGQGIDATLINPRYLTGVDTALLDELKKDHAVVATLEDGTLDGGFGERIARHYGPSAMRVLNFGVKKQLYDRYDVDELLRENHLTDEQIAEDVLATLAAIG
;
A
#
# COMPACT_ATOMS: atom_id res chain seq x y z
N MET A 1 18.71 -7.13 30.88
CA MET A 1 18.87 -7.55 29.46
C MET A 1 19.93 -6.67 28.81
N TYR A 2 20.56 -7.11 27.72
CA TYR A 2 21.49 -6.27 26.95
C TYR A 2 20.76 -5.12 26.27
N ILE A 3 19.60 -5.38 25.67
CA ILE A 3 18.83 -4.37 24.91
C ILE A 3 18.36 -3.18 25.76
N GLU A 4 18.22 -3.34 27.08
CA GLU A 4 17.93 -2.23 28.00
C GLU A 4 19.13 -1.30 28.21
N LYS A 5 20.34 -1.77 27.90
CA LYS A 5 21.61 -1.04 28.06
C LYS A 5 22.16 -0.52 26.73
N ILE A 6 21.59 -0.93 25.62
CA ILE A 6 21.96 -0.47 24.28
C ILE A 6 21.11 0.75 23.96
N HIS A 7 21.67 1.93 24.13
CA HIS A 7 21.03 3.20 23.79
C HIS A 7 21.44 3.71 22.40
N SER A 8 22.50 3.12 21.85
CA SER A 8 23.01 3.41 20.52
C SER A 8 23.82 2.23 19.97
N PRO A 9 24.05 2.15 18.66
CA PRO A 9 24.96 1.15 18.08
C PRO A 9 26.37 1.19 18.64
N ALA A 10 26.82 2.34 19.18
CA ALA A 10 28.12 2.43 19.85
C ALA A 10 28.20 1.53 21.10
N ASP A 11 27.09 1.29 21.78
CA ASP A 11 27.06 0.39 22.93
C ASP A 11 27.15 -1.07 22.49
N LEU A 12 26.48 -1.42 21.38
CA LEU A 12 26.55 -2.77 20.79
C LEU A 12 28.00 -3.10 20.37
N ARG A 13 28.74 -2.16 19.80
CA ARG A 13 30.12 -2.36 19.36
C ARG A 13 31.15 -2.59 20.50
N LYS A 14 30.75 -2.37 21.76
CA LYS A 14 31.58 -2.68 22.94
C LYS A 14 31.53 -4.16 23.32
N LEU A 15 30.59 -4.91 22.78
CA LEU A 15 30.41 -6.34 23.07
C LEU A 15 31.36 -7.21 22.25
N GLU A 16 31.65 -8.40 22.77
CA GLU A 16 32.34 -9.43 22.00
C GLU A 16 31.38 -10.08 20.98
N VAL A 17 31.91 -10.57 19.86
CA VAL A 17 31.09 -11.22 18.80
C VAL A 17 30.28 -12.39 19.38
N SER A 18 30.82 -13.12 20.36
CA SER A 18 30.12 -14.22 21.03
C SER A 18 28.88 -13.80 21.83
N GLU A 19 28.81 -12.51 22.26
CA GLU A 19 27.69 -11.96 23.02
C GLU A 19 26.54 -11.53 22.11
N LEU A 20 26.81 -11.26 20.83
CA LEU A 20 25.80 -10.76 19.87
C LEU A 20 24.63 -11.70 19.69
N LYS A 21 24.85 -13.03 19.90
CA LYS A 21 23.74 -13.98 19.84
C LYS A 21 22.72 -13.72 20.94
N ILE A 22 23.17 -13.38 22.15
CA ILE A 22 22.26 -13.06 23.26
C ILE A 22 21.46 -11.81 22.93
N VAL A 23 22.12 -10.79 22.34
CA VAL A 23 21.45 -9.56 21.87
C VAL A 23 20.40 -9.89 20.82
N ALA A 24 20.72 -10.70 19.81
CA ALA A 24 19.77 -11.08 18.77
C ALA A 24 18.56 -11.85 19.33
N ASP A 25 18.79 -12.73 20.28
CA ASP A 25 17.72 -13.48 20.94
C ASP A 25 16.80 -12.56 21.78
N GLU A 26 17.37 -11.58 22.52
CA GLU A 26 16.61 -10.58 23.26
C GLU A 26 15.83 -9.63 22.34
N VAL A 27 16.41 -9.21 21.23
CA VAL A 27 15.73 -8.39 20.19
C VAL A 27 14.54 -9.16 19.61
N ARG A 28 14.74 -10.43 19.24
CA ARG A 28 13.66 -11.28 18.72
C ARG A 28 12.53 -11.44 19.73
N ASP A 29 12.86 -11.64 21.00
CA ASP A 29 11.89 -11.77 22.08
C ASP A 29 11.09 -10.48 22.28
N ALA A 30 11.74 -9.31 22.25
CA ALA A 30 11.08 -8.02 22.36
C ALA A 30 10.14 -7.76 21.15
N VAL A 31 10.57 -8.08 19.92
CA VAL A 31 9.73 -8.00 18.73
C VAL A 31 8.49 -8.88 18.87
N LEU A 32 8.67 -10.15 19.20
CA LEU A 32 7.55 -11.10 19.40
C LEU A 32 6.58 -10.63 20.49
N ASN A 33 7.12 -10.10 21.59
CA ASN A 33 6.34 -9.58 22.68
C ASN A 33 5.43 -8.42 22.26
N ARG A 34 5.98 -7.46 21.51
CA ARG A 34 5.20 -6.34 20.96
C ARG A 34 4.15 -6.81 19.96
N VAL A 35 4.56 -7.56 18.91
CA VAL A 35 3.65 -7.91 17.81
C VAL A 35 2.56 -8.89 18.24
N SER A 36 2.79 -9.72 19.25
CA SER A 36 1.75 -10.59 19.81
C SER A 36 0.61 -9.80 20.47
N ARG A 37 0.92 -8.65 21.07
CA ARG A 37 -0.07 -7.79 21.76
C ARG A 37 -0.71 -6.76 20.86
N HIS A 38 0.05 -6.16 19.92
CA HIS A 38 -0.39 -5.01 19.13
C HIS A 38 -0.54 -5.30 17.63
N GLY A 39 -0.09 -6.47 17.17
CA GLY A 39 0.03 -6.77 15.75
C GLY A 39 1.27 -6.15 15.13
N GLY A 40 1.49 -6.42 13.85
CA GLY A 40 2.61 -5.89 13.08
C GLY A 40 3.26 -6.90 12.14
N HIS A 41 4.38 -6.51 11.54
CA HIS A 41 5.18 -7.35 10.66
C HIS A 41 6.02 -8.35 11.48
N VAL A 42 5.71 -9.63 11.40
CA VAL A 42 6.36 -10.69 12.19
C VAL A 42 7.51 -11.31 11.41
N GLY A 43 7.19 -12.01 10.33
CA GLY A 43 8.16 -12.78 9.54
C GLY A 43 9.37 -11.99 9.06
N PRO A 44 9.19 -10.81 8.45
CA PRO A 44 10.29 -9.97 7.99
C PRO A 44 11.26 -9.56 9.10
N ASN A 45 10.75 -9.15 10.25
CA ASN A 45 11.58 -8.73 11.38
C ASN A 45 12.38 -9.89 12.00
N LEU A 46 11.73 -11.03 12.20
CA LEU A 46 12.39 -12.21 12.76
C LEU A 46 13.47 -12.76 11.82
N GLY A 47 13.18 -12.75 10.50
CA GLY A 47 14.11 -13.25 9.48
C GLY A 47 15.34 -12.35 9.26
N PHE A 48 15.32 -11.09 9.70
CA PHE A 48 16.42 -10.14 9.47
C PHE A 48 17.10 -9.66 10.77
N THR A 49 16.79 -10.25 11.91
CA THR A 49 17.30 -9.84 13.23
C THR A 49 18.82 -9.93 13.31
N GLU A 50 19.42 -11.08 12.99
CA GLU A 50 20.86 -11.28 13.07
C GLU A 50 21.62 -10.37 12.10
N ALA A 51 21.12 -10.20 10.89
CA ALA A 51 21.74 -9.31 9.91
C ALA A 51 21.71 -7.86 10.38
N THR A 52 20.62 -7.42 11.00
CA THR A 52 20.53 -6.06 11.57
C THR A 52 21.51 -5.86 12.73
N VAL A 53 21.65 -6.85 13.63
CA VAL A 53 22.64 -6.81 14.71
C VAL A 53 24.05 -6.71 14.14
N ALA A 54 24.39 -7.51 13.14
CA ALA A 54 25.72 -7.51 12.51
C ALA A 54 26.00 -6.20 11.74
N LEU A 55 24.99 -5.62 11.05
CA LEU A 55 25.12 -4.32 10.39
C LEU A 55 25.48 -3.23 11.39
N HIS A 56 24.76 -3.10 12.50
CA HIS A 56 25.04 -2.09 13.54
C HIS A 56 26.32 -2.36 14.33
N TYR A 57 26.77 -3.60 14.35
CA TYR A 57 28.04 -3.97 14.95
C TYR A 57 29.24 -3.57 14.10
N VAL A 58 29.12 -3.66 12.77
CA VAL A 58 30.22 -3.43 11.84
C VAL A 58 30.26 -2.01 11.32
N PHE A 59 29.14 -1.46 10.90
CA PHE A 59 29.04 -0.11 10.34
C PHE A 59 28.92 0.93 11.45
N ASP A 60 29.57 2.06 11.26
CA ASP A 60 29.63 3.14 12.27
C ASP A 60 28.42 4.08 12.15
N THR A 61 27.23 3.52 12.38
CA THR A 61 26.00 4.33 12.38
C THR A 61 25.92 5.24 13.60
N PRO A 62 25.51 6.53 13.48
CA PRO A 62 24.85 7.13 12.33
C PRO A 62 25.78 7.74 11.26
N THR A 63 27.11 7.64 11.39
CA THR A 63 28.02 8.13 10.34
C THR A 63 27.80 7.38 9.04
N ASP A 64 27.97 6.06 9.06
CA ASP A 64 27.54 5.17 7.97
C ASP A 64 26.01 5.15 7.87
N LYS A 65 25.46 5.10 6.66
CA LYS A 65 24.03 5.20 6.39
C LYS A 65 23.42 3.84 6.02
N LEU A 66 22.37 3.43 6.73
CA LEU A 66 21.57 2.24 6.39
C LEU A 66 20.24 2.70 5.82
N VAL A 67 19.90 2.27 4.60
CA VAL A 67 18.63 2.56 3.94
C VAL A 67 17.87 1.25 3.74
N PHE A 68 16.77 1.08 4.45
CA PHE A 68 15.96 -0.13 4.43
C PHE A 68 14.83 -0.01 3.41
N ASP A 69 14.78 -0.90 2.44
CA ASP A 69 13.66 -0.99 1.49
C ASP A 69 12.38 -1.41 2.21
N VAL A 70 11.23 -0.87 1.83
CA VAL A 70 9.95 -1.00 2.54
C VAL A 70 10.04 -0.52 3.98
N SER A 71 11.12 -0.86 4.65
CA SER A 71 11.46 -0.60 6.05
C SER A 71 10.58 -1.28 7.12
N HIS A 72 9.67 -2.17 6.71
CA HIS A 72 8.81 -2.95 7.60
C HIS A 72 9.58 -3.99 8.45
N GLN A 73 10.85 -4.26 8.13
CA GLN A 73 11.78 -5.13 8.86
C GLN A 73 12.70 -4.36 9.82
N THR A 74 12.37 -3.11 10.16
CA THR A 74 13.24 -2.23 10.96
C THR A 74 13.02 -2.30 12.48
N TYR A 75 12.20 -3.21 13.00
CA TYR A 75 12.02 -3.31 14.45
C TYR A 75 13.35 -3.60 15.19
N PRO A 76 14.19 -4.55 14.74
CA PRO A 76 15.53 -4.74 15.31
C PRO A 76 16.40 -3.47 15.24
N HIS A 77 16.36 -2.76 14.11
CA HIS A 77 17.06 -1.49 13.93
C HIS A 77 16.61 -0.44 14.96
N LYS A 78 15.30 -0.28 15.16
CA LYS A 78 14.75 0.67 16.15
C LYS A 78 15.18 0.31 17.56
N ILE A 79 15.14 -0.96 17.94
CA ILE A 79 15.60 -1.43 19.25
C ILE A 79 17.07 -1.05 19.48
N LEU A 80 17.94 -1.30 18.50
CA LEU A 80 19.40 -1.06 18.61
C LEU A 80 19.80 0.42 18.49
N THR A 81 18.88 1.27 18.07
CA THR A 81 19.08 2.73 17.93
C THR A 81 18.37 3.54 19.02
N GLY A 82 18.16 2.95 20.20
CA GLY A 82 17.66 3.65 21.39
C GLY A 82 16.15 3.68 21.57
N ARG A 83 15.39 3.01 20.67
CA ARG A 83 13.92 2.96 20.71
C ARG A 83 13.36 1.65 21.31
N ALA A 84 14.19 0.93 22.12
CA ALA A 84 13.79 -0.32 22.76
C ALA A 84 12.54 -0.17 23.66
N HIS A 85 12.34 1.02 24.28
CA HIS A 85 11.19 1.32 25.12
C HIS A 85 9.85 1.02 24.42
N GLY A 86 9.68 1.35 23.14
CA GLY A 86 8.46 1.07 22.39
C GLY A 86 8.21 -0.43 22.10
N PHE A 87 9.14 -1.31 22.49
CA PHE A 87 9.01 -2.77 22.37
C PHE A 87 8.92 -3.46 23.73
N LEU A 88 9.34 -2.78 24.78
CA LEU A 88 9.37 -3.31 26.15
C LEU A 88 8.21 -2.80 27.00
N ASP A 89 7.74 -1.57 26.75
CA ASP A 89 6.65 -0.93 27.47
C ASP A 89 5.43 -0.70 26.56
N ASP A 90 4.25 -1.16 26.98
CA ASP A 90 3.00 -1.01 26.24
C ASP A 90 2.55 0.46 26.13
N ALA A 91 2.88 1.29 27.12
CA ALA A 91 2.51 2.72 27.09
C ALA A 91 3.19 3.47 25.94
N ASP A 92 4.39 3.06 25.56
CA ASP A 92 5.21 3.72 24.53
C ASP A 92 5.06 3.10 23.13
N THR A 93 4.30 2.01 22.99
CA THR A 93 4.19 1.29 21.72
C THR A 93 3.67 2.16 20.57
N ARG A 94 2.73 3.08 20.84
CA ARG A 94 2.17 3.98 19.82
C ARG A 94 3.14 5.05 19.34
N ALA A 95 4.18 5.36 20.11
CA ALA A 95 5.18 6.34 19.75
C ALA A 95 6.13 5.84 18.63
N ILE A 96 6.18 4.53 18.41
CA ILE A 96 7.09 3.89 17.44
C ILE A 96 6.28 3.31 16.28
N SER A 97 6.52 3.83 15.06
CA SER A 97 5.87 3.32 13.84
C SER A 97 6.40 1.94 13.42
N GLY A 98 5.71 1.34 12.46
CA GLY A 98 6.11 0.07 11.85
C GLY A 98 7.20 0.19 10.78
N TYR A 99 7.60 1.42 10.43
CA TYR A 99 8.49 1.75 9.32
C TYR A 99 9.61 2.68 9.77
N SER A 100 10.66 2.83 8.95
CA SER A 100 11.68 3.87 9.13
C SER A 100 11.02 5.25 9.16
N SER A 101 11.39 6.09 10.12
CA SER A 101 10.80 7.41 10.29
C SER A 101 11.81 8.45 10.81
N PRO A 102 12.23 9.39 9.96
CA PRO A 102 13.02 10.52 10.38
C PRO A 102 12.36 11.38 11.46
N ILE A 103 11.04 11.33 11.60
CA ILE A 103 10.32 12.03 12.67
C ILE A 103 10.65 11.40 14.03
N GLU A 104 10.81 10.07 14.08
CA GLU A 104 11.21 9.37 15.31
C GLU A 104 12.70 9.50 15.60
N SER A 105 13.54 9.39 14.58
CA SER A 105 14.99 9.38 14.73
C SER A 105 15.70 9.88 13.47
N PRO A 106 15.88 11.21 13.31
CA PRO A 106 16.52 11.77 12.11
C PRO A 106 18.01 11.39 11.96
N GLU A 107 18.62 10.88 13.04
CA GLU A 107 20.02 10.44 13.01
C GLU A 107 20.19 9.06 12.38
N TYR A 108 19.22 8.15 12.55
CA TYR A 108 19.31 6.75 12.12
C TYR A 108 18.38 6.41 10.98
N ASP A 109 17.24 7.10 10.83
CA ASP A 109 16.25 6.92 9.79
C ASP A 109 16.34 8.10 8.80
N TYR A 110 16.74 7.84 7.55
CA TYR A 110 17.00 8.93 6.59
C TYR A 110 15.80 9.25 5.71
N PHE A 111 14.91 8.29 5.55
CA PHE A 111 13.71 8.42 4.70
C PHE A 111 12.49 7.79 5.36
N GLU A 112 11.33 8.39 5.13
CA GLU A 112 10.05 7.70 5.28
C GLU A 112 9.91 6.73 4.11
N ILE A 113 9.99 5.43 4.37
CA ILE A 113 9.85 4.40 3.35
C ILE A 113 8.79 3.40 3.80
N GLY A 114 7.80 3.15 2.96
CA GLY A 114 6.79 2.11 3.16
C GLY A 114 6.53 1.33 1.88
N HIS A 115 6.81 1.93 0.72
CA HIS A 115 6.75 1.27 -0.57
C HIS A 115 8.07 0.58 -0.91
N THR A 116 7.98 -0.52 -1.67
CA THR A 116 9.10 -1.36 -2.07
C THR A 116 9.96 -0.73 -3.16
N SER A 117 11.14 -1.32 -3.40
CA SER A 117 11.99 -1.13 -4.59
C SER A 117 12.75 0.20 -4.66
N THR A 118 12.59 1.09 -3.68
CA THR A 118 13.14 2.46 -3.71
C THR A 118 14.50 2.60 -3.05
N ALA A 119 14.88 1.70 -2.14
CA ALA A 119 16.07 1.88 -1.29
C ALA A 119 17.38 1.96 -2.07
N ILE A 120 17.52 1.22 -3.17
CA ILE A 120 18.74 1.25 -3.98
C ILE A 120 18.91 2.64 -4.61
N SER A 121 17.83 3.20 -5.19
CA SER A 121 17.84 4.54 -5.79
C SER A 121 18.12 5.63 -4.74
N LEU A 122 17.45 5.56 -3.59
CA LEU A 122 17.64 6.52 -2.50
C LEU A 122 19.07 6.47 -1.93
N ALA A 123 19.61 5.26 -1.70
CA ALA A 123 20.98 5.07 -1.24
C ALA A 123 22.00 5.55 -2.27
N THR A 124 21.77 5.29 -3.57
CA THR A 124 22.61 5.80 -4.67
C THR A 124 22.60 7.34 -4.68
N GLY A 125 21.43 7.95 -4.45
CA GLY A 125 21.31 9.40 -4.30
C GLY A 125 22.08 9.96 -3.10
N LEU A 126 21.97 9.32 -1.93
CA LEU A 126 22.76 9.68 -0.73
C LEU A 126 24.26 9.60 -1.01
N GLN A 127 24.69 8.53 -1.65
CA GLN A 127 26.08 8.31 -2.00
C GLN A 127 26.60 9.40 -2.95
N LYS A 128 25.84 9.72 -4.00
CA LYS A 128 26.23 10.79 -4.91
C LYS A 128 26.30 12.16 -4.21
N GLY A 129 25.35 12.42 -3.32
CA GLY A 129 25.38 13.61 -2.45
C GLY A 129 26.62 13.65 -1.56
N ARG A 130 26.95 12.54 -0.91
CA ARG A 130 28.17 12.38 -0.12
C ARG A 130 29.43 12.69 -0.94
N ASP A 131 29.55 12.10 -2.13
CA ASP A 131 30.74 12.27 -2.98
C ASP A 131 30.95 13.73 -3.40
N VAL A 132 29.86 14.43 -3.74
CA VAL A 132 29.91 15.87 -4.10
C VAL A 132 30.34 16.73 -2.90
N LEU A 133 29.97 16.32 -1.70
CA LEU A 133 30.32 17.03 -0.45
C LEU A 133 31.68 16.60 0.11
N GLY A 134 32.37 15.62 -0.51
CA GLY A 134 33.69 15.14 -0.08
C GLY A 134 33.65 14.23 1.14
N GLY A 135 32.51 13.63 1.44
CA GLY A 135 32.37 12.60 2.48
C GLY A 135 32.92 11.24 2.04
N THR A 136 33.09 10.33 3.01
CA THR A 136 33.69 9.00 2.78
C THR A 136 32.94 7.87 3.48
N GLU A 137 31.88 8.19 4.21
CA GLU A 137 31.07 7.22 4.94
C GLU A 137 30.46 6.17 4.04
N ASN A 138 30.22 4.97 4.57
CA ASN A 138 29.55 3.91 3.85
C ASN A 138 28.06 4.20 3.69
N ILE A 139 27.52 3.89 2.52
CA ILE A 139 26.07 3.92 2.26
C ILE A 139 25.64 2.48 1.93
N VAL A 140 24.73 1.94 2.73
CA VAL A 140 24.26 0.56 2.63
C VAL A 140 22.77 0.55 2.33
N ALA A 141 22.40 0.03 1.16
CA ALA A 141 21.00 -0.26 0.83
C ALA A 141 20.67 -1.69 1.27
N ILE A 142 19.58 -1.87 2.01
CA ILE A 142 19.07 -3.18 2.42
C ILE A 142 17.77 -3.44 1.66
N VAL A 143 17.76 -4.48 0.83
CA VAL A 143 16.62 -4.80 -0.03
C VAL A 143 16.23 -6.27 0.11
N GLY A 144 14.93 -6.54 0.25
CA GLY A 144 14.40 -7.90 0.20
C GLY A 144 14.34 -8.43 -1.24
N ASP A 145 14.45 -9.74 -1.40
CA ASP A 145 14.34 -10.40 -2.70
C ASP A 145 13.01 -10.05 -3.42
N GLY A 146 11.87 -10.02 -2.71
CA GLY A 146 10.59 -9.62 -3.27
C GLY A 146 10.60 -8.23 -3.92
N SER A 147 11.31 -7.27 -3.32
CA SER A 147 11.42 -5.89 -3.81
C SER A 147 12.25 -5.76 -5.09
N LEU A 148 13.08 -6.74 -5.41
CA LEU A 148 13.88 -6.74 -6.64
C LEU A 148 13.03 -6.90 -7.91
N SER A 149 11.76 -7.29 -7.82
CA SER A 149 10.87 -7.38 -8.98
C SER A 149 10.34 -6.02 -9.47
N GLY A 150 10.43 -4.97 -8.66
CA GLY A 150 9.97 -3.64 -9.05
C GLY A 150 10.89 -2.95 -10.05
N GLY A 151 10.32 -2.21 -11.01
CA GLY A 151 11.07 -1.51 -12.05
C GLY A 151 12.13 -0.57 -11.49
N GLU A 152 11.79 0.22 -10.46
CA GLU A 152 12.72 1.15 -9.82
C GLU A 152 13.96 0.44 -9.20
N ALA A 153 13.81 -0.80 -8.72
CA ALA A 153 14.97 -1.56 -8.24
C ALA A 153 15.95 -1.89 -9.37
N PHE A 154 15.46 -2.25 -10.56
CA PHE A 154 16.31 -2.45 -11.75
C PHE A 154 16.96 -1.15 -12.20
N GLU A 155 16.25 -0.05 -12.23
CA GLU A 155 16.78 1.28 -12.55
C GLU A 155 17.84 1.73 -11.53
N GLY A 156 17.58 1.48 -10.24
CA GLY A 156 18.52 1.73 -9.15
C GLY A 156 19.81 0.92 -9.29
N LEU A 157 19.71 -0.38 -9.55
CA LEU A 157 20.88 -1.24 -9.82
C LEU A 157 21.68 -0.74 -11.04
N ASN A 158 21.00 -0.45 -12.14
CA ASN A 158 21.63 0.05 -13.36
C ASN A 158 22.38 1.37 -13.11
N THR A 159 21.77 2.29 -12.39
CA THR A 159 22.36 3.60 -12.08
C THR A 159 23.53 3.47 -11.11
N ALA A 160 23.38 2.67 -10.04
CA ALA A 160 24.44 2.43 -9.06
C ALA A 160 25.69 1.84 -9.71
N ALA A 161 25.51 0.85 -10.61
CA ALA A 161 26.60 0.25 -11.37
C ALA A 161 27.27 1.28 -12.31
N ALA A 162 26.48 2.08 -13.04
CA ALA A 162 27.01 3.08 -13.98
C ALA A 162 27.79 4.21 -13.30
N LEU A 163 27.40 4.60 -12.09
CA LEU A 163 28.14 5.58 -11.30
C LEU A 163 29.49 5.04 -10.79
N GLY A 164 29.63 3.72 -10.67
CA GLY A 164 30.88 3.04 -10.31
C GLY A 164 31.39 3.39 -8.91
N THR A 165 30.50 3.81 -8.02
CA THR A 165 30.84 4.25 -6.68
C THR A 165 30.76 3.10 -5.68
N ASN A 166 31.17 3.32 -4.43
CA ASN A 166 31.31 2.28 -3.40
C ASN A 166 30.03 1.95 -2.63
N ILE A 167 28.88 1.95 -3.27
CA ILE A 167 27.63 1.53 -2.63
C ILE A 167 27.67 0.05 -2.21
N ILE A 168 27.12 -0.27 -1.07
CA ILE A 168 26.92 -1.64 -0.61
C ILE A 168 25.41 -1.95 -0.67
N ILE A 169 25.03 -2.99 -1.38
CA ILE A 169 23.65 -3.46 -1.49
C ILE A 169 23.57 -4.82 -0.80
N VAL A 170 22.83 -4.89 0.29
CA VAL A 170 22.54 -6.13 1.01
C VAL A 170 21.22 -6.69 0.51
N VAL A 171 21.26 -7.79 -0.22
CA VAL A 171 20.08 -8.52 -0.68
C VAL A 171 19.72 -9.58 0.35
N ASN A 172 18.58 -9.38 1.01
CA ASN A 172 18.02 -10.37 1.93
C ASN A 172 17.10 -11.31 1.15
N ASP A 173 17.61 -12.47 0.79
CA ASP A 173 16.88 -13.49 0.03
C ASP A 173 16.33 -14.56 1.00
N ASN A 174 15.02 -14.58 1.15
CA ASN A 174 14.30 -15.58 1.92
C ASN A 174 13.23 -16.31 1.08
N GLU A 175 13.31 -16.21 -0.24
CA GLU A 175 12.44 -16.84 -1.24
C GLU A 175 10.99 -16.38 -1.22
N MET A 176 10.69 -15.31 -0.47
CA MET A 176 9.33 -14.84 -0.24
C MET A 176 9.22 -13.32 -0.36
N SER A 177 8.19 -12.89 -1.07
CA SER A 177 7.57 -11.58 -0.95
C SER A 177 6.60 -11.57 0.25
N ILE A 178 5.38 -11.02 0.10
CA ILE A 178 4.27 -11.34 1.03
C ILE A 178 3.93 -12.82 0.86
N ALA A 179 3.59 -13.24 -0.37
CA ALA A 179 3.41 -14.61 -0.82
C ALA A 179 4.70 -15.13 -1.49
N GLU A 180 4.59 -16.14 -2.33
CA GLU A 180 5.68 -16.65 -3.17
C GLU A 180 6.16 -15.58 -4.17
N ASN A 181 7.44 -15.62 -4.49
CA ASN A 181 8.03 -14.75 -5.50
C ASN A 181 7.66 -15.17 -6.93
N HIS A 182 7.42 -14.20 -7.81
CA HIS A 182 7.07 -14.40 -9.21
C HIS A 182 8.05 -13.64 -10.13
N GLY A 183 8.44 -14.26 -11.25
CA GLY A 183 9.28 -13.67 -12.28
C GLY A 183 10.58 -14.41 -12.55
N GLY A 184 11.19 -14.13 -13.72
CA GLY A 184 12.41 -14.81 -14.20
C GLY A 184 13.65 -14.55 -13.34
N LEU A 185 13.72 -13.42 -12.65
CA LEU A 185 14.81 -13.07 -11.73
C LEU A 185 15.02 -14.14 -10.65
N TYR A 186 13.92 -14.69 -10.11
CA TYR A 186 13.99 -15.65 -9.00
C TYR A 186 14.58 -17.01 -9.40
N ALA A 187 14.52 -17.36 -10.69
CA ALA A 187 15.27 -18.51 -11.20
C ALA A 187 16.79 -18.31 -11.08
N ASN A 188 17.27 -17.08 -11.31
CA ASN A 188 18.68 -16.75 -11.10
C ASN A 188 19.07 -16.71 -9.62
N LEU A 189 18.26 -16.08 -8.76
CA LEU A 189 18.51 -16.07 -7.31
C LEU A 189 18.58 -17.50 -6.76
N ARG A 190 17.66 -18.38 -7.16
CA ARG A 190 17.69 -19.81 -6.80
C ARG A 190 18.99 -20.48 -7.28
N LEU A 191 19.40 -20.26 -8.54
CA LEU A 191 20.66 -20.79 -9.05
C LEU A 191 21.85 -20.31 -8.23
N LEU A 192 21.86 -19.05 -7.81
CA LEU A 192 22.91 -18.50 -6.96
C LEU A 192 22.93 -19.15 -5.57
N ARG A 193 21.78 -19.44 -4.98
CA ARG A 193 21.69 -20.19 -3.71
C ARG A 193 22.21 -21.63 -3.90
N GLU A 194 21.70 -22.37 -4.89
CA GLU A 194 22.07 -23.76 -5.17
C GLU A 194 23.56 -23.94 -5.48
N THR A 195 24.22 -22.91 -6.00
CA THR A 195 25.65 -22.91 -6.33
C THR A 195 26.53 -22.16 -5.33
N TYR A 196 25.96 -21.78 -4.17
CA TYR A 196 26.68 -20.98 -3.17
C TYR A 196 27.35 -19.73 -3.77
N GLY A 197 26.64 -19.06 -4.68
CA GLY A 197 27.10 -17.86 -5.37
C GLY A 197 28.12 -18.07 -6.47
N GLN A 198 28.44 -19.32 -6.85
CA GLN A 198 29.50 -19.65 -7.82
C GLN A 198 29.02 -19.74 -9.27
N ALA A 199 27.71 -19.63 -9.53
CA ALA A 199 27.21 -19.69 -10.91
C ALA A 199 27.83 -18.58 -11.77
N GLU A 200 28.21 -18.94 -13.01
CA GLU A 200 28.69 -17.98 -14.02
C GLU A 200 27.55 -16.99 -14.40
N LEU A 201 26.34 -17.53 -14.57
CA LEU A 201 25.16 -16.73 -14.81
C LEU A 201 24.73 -16.05 -13.47
N ASN A 202 25.14 -14.81 -13.32
CA ASN A 202 24.89 -14.03 -12.12
C ASN A 202 24.35 -12.66 -12.51
N PHE A 203 23.09 -12.39 -12.16
CA PHE A 203 22.38 -11.17 -12.46
C PHE A 203 23.16 -9.92 -12.01
N PHE A 204 23.67 -9.91 -10.79
CA PHE A 204 24.37 -8.75 -10.23
C PHE A 204 25.73 -8.51 -10.91
N LYS A 205 26.48 -9.57 -11.18
CA LYS A 205 27.77 -9.47 -11.91
C LYS A 205 27.58 -8.94 -13.33
N THR A 206 26.43 -9.19 -13.94
CA THR A 206 26.12 -8.69 -15.29
C THR A 206 26.06 -7.17 -15.34
N PHE A 207 25.66 -6.51 -14.24
CA PHE A 207 25.70 -5.05 -14.09
C PHE A 207 27.12 -4.52 -13.75
N GLY A 208 28.04 -5.38 -13.33
CA GLY A 208 29.39 -4.97 -12.93
C GLY A 208 29.61 -4.84 -11.43
N PHE A 209 28.70 -5.36 -10.60
CA PHE A 209 28.89 -5.38 -9.14
C PHE A 209 29.93 -6.42 -8.72
N ASP A 210 30.74 -6.09 -7.73
CA ASP A 210 31.38 -7.11 -6.90
C ASP A 210 30.30 -7.87 -6.14
N TYR A 211 30.41 -9.21 -6.11
CA TYR A 211 29.34 -10.04 -5.57
C TYR A 211 29.87 -11.02 -4.53
N TYR A 212 29.23 -11.03 -3.37
CA TYR A 212 29.49 -11.93 -2.26
C TYR A 212 28.22 -12.65 -1.86
N TYR A 213 28.31 -13.94 -1.60
CA TYR A 213 27.19 -14.76 -1.15
C TYR A 213 27.42 -15.32 0.24
N LEU A 214 26.38 -15.33 1.08
CA LEU A 214 26.38 -15.94 2.40
C LEU A 214 25.16 -16.85 2.56
N GLU A 215 25.41 -18.17 2.64
CA GLU A 215 24.36 -19.18 2.77
C GLU A 215 23.62 -19.12 4.09
N ASN A 216 24.33 -18.92 5.21
CA ASN A 216 23.71 -18.88 6.52
C ASN A 216 23.62 -17.45 7.05
N GLY A 217 22.55 -16.76 6.65
CA GLY A 217 22.24 -15.39 7.06
C GLY A 217 21.79 -15.22 8.51
N HIS A 218 21.77 -16.31 9.30
CA HIS A 218 21.53 -16.30 10.74
C HIS A 218 22.79 -16.57 11.57
N ASN A 219 23.93 -16.78 10.92
CA ASN A 219 25.20 -16.94 11.63
C ASN A 219 25.88 -15.58 11.83
N LEU A 220 25.82 -15.07 13.06
CA LEU A 220 26.36 -13.72 13.41
C LEU A 220 27.87 -13.58 13.11
N ALA A 221 28.68 -14.60 13.37
CA ALA A 221 30.12 -14.53 13.08
C ALA A 221 30.36 -14.36 11.56
N SER A 222 29.67 -15.15 10.74
CA SER A 222 29.78 -15.07 9.28
C SER A 222 29.23 -13.75 8.74
N LEU A 223 28.16 -13.23 9.33
CA LEU A 223 27.61 -11.91 8.96
C LEU A 223 28.58 -10.78 9.30
N VAL A 224 29.17 -10.82 10.50
CA VAL A 224 30.18 -9.82 10.90
C VAL A 224 31.40 -9.89 9.97
N ASP A 225 31.87 -11.07 9.63
CA ASP A 225 33.03 -11.25 8.74
C ASP A 225 32.76 -10.73 7.32
N ILE A 226 31.60 -11.04 6.74
CA ILE A 226 31.29 -10.58 5.38
C ILE A 226 31.08 -9.07 5.35
N PHE A 227 30.41 -8.46 6.36
CA PHE A 227 30.23 -7.03 6.41
C PHE A 227 31.56 -6.30 6.66
N ARG A 228 32.46 -6.81 7.49
CA ARG A 228 33.81 -6.28 7.65
C ARG A 228 34.61 -6.32 6.34
N ARG A 229 34.42 -7.38 5.55
CA ARG A 229 35.10 -7.55 4.26
C ARG A 229 34.66 -6.52 3.23
N VAL A 230 33.39 -6.12 3.23
CA VAL A 230 32.83 -5.17 2.25
C VAL A 230 32.79 -3.72 2.76
N LYS A 231 33.01 -3.50 4.05
CA LYS A 231 33.14 -2.15 4.60
C LYS A 231 34.29 -1.43 3.91
N ASP A 232 34.08 -0.16 3.56
CA ASP A 232 35.03 0.68 2.85
C ASP A 232 35.47 0.12 1.46
N THR A 233 34.60 -0.69 0.83
CA THR A 233 34.83 -1.19 -0.54
C THR A 233 35.05 -0.02 -1.50
N PRO A 234 35.96 -0.14 -2.50
CA PRO A 234 36.13 0.89 -3.52
C PRO A 234 35.17 0.75 -4.71
N HIS A 235 34.40 -0.33 -4.80
CA HIS A 235 33.52 -0.65 -5.92
C HIS A 235 32.07 -0.91 -5.48
N PRO A 236 31.08 -0.74 -6.38
CA PRO A 236 29.71 -1.10 -6.08
C PRO A 236 29.61 -2.59 -5.80
N THR A 237 29.08 -2.93 -4.64
CA THR A 237 29.15 -4.29 -4.09
C THR A 237 27.78 -4.79 -3.69
N VAL A 238 27.48 -6.05 -4.05
CA VAL A 238 26.29 -6.78 -3.59
C VAL A 238 26.70 -7.86 -2.59
N VAL A 239 26.07 -7.87 -1.44
CA VAL A 239 26.11 -8.94 -0.45
C VAL A 239 24.75 -9.65 -0.44
N HIS A 240 24.71 -10.83 -1.03
CA HIS A 240 23.52 -11.67 -1.12
C HIS A 240 23.50 -12.64 0.08
N ILE A 241 22.58 -12.45 1.01
CA ILE A 241 22.45 -13.29 2.20
C ILE A 241 21.18 -14.13 2.10
N HIS A 242 21.30 -15.45 2.35
CA HIS A 242 20.17 -16.36 2.41
C HIS A 242 19.68 -16.47 3.85
N THR A 243 18.41 -16.12 4.07
CA THR A 243 17.76 -16.09 5.39
C THR A 243 16.49 -16.92 5.41
N GLU A 244 15.91 -17.13 6.58
CA GLU A 244 14.63 -17.80 6.78
C GLU A 244 13.61 -16.80 7.32
N LYS A 245 12.55 -16.52 6.54
CA LYS A 245 11.46 -15.64 6.98
C LYS A 245 10.75 -16.24 8.20
N GLY A 246 10.66 -15.47 9.29
CA GLY A 246 10.07 -15.95 10.55
C GLY A 246 11.02 -16.72 11.47
N HIS A 247 12.33 -16.69 11.21
CA HIS A 247 13.36 -17.41 11.94
C HIS A 247 13.23 -17.28 13.47
N GLY A 248 13.33 -18.42 14.14
CA GLY A 248 13.24 -18.50 15.61
C GLY A 248 11.80 -18.54 16.17
N TYR A 249 10.77 -18.57 15.31
CA TYR A 249 9.37 -18.74 15.71
C TYR A 249 8.64 -19.72 14.79
N ALA A 250 8.49 -20.97 15.24
CA ALA A 250 7.98 -22.07 14.42
C ALA A 250 6.66 -21.77 13.67
N PRO A 251 5.61 -21.13 14.27
CA PRO A 251 4.40 -20.82 13.53
C PRO A 251 4.64 -19.90 12.33
N ALA A 252 5.63 -18.98 12.40
CA ALA A 252 5.95 -18.07 11.30
C ALA A 252 6.77 -18.74 10.20
N VAL A 253 7.65 -19.68 10.56
CA VAL A 253 8.41 -20.49 9.60
C VAL A 253 7.50 -21.44 8.83
N GLU A 254 6.54 -22.09 9.51
CA GLU A 254 5.62 -23.04 8.87
C GLU A 254 4.61 -22.40 7.91
N LYS A 255 4.25 -21.14 8.13
CA LYS A 255 3.20 -20.44 7.36
C LYS A 255 3.62 -19.00 6.99
N GLN A 256 4.74 -18.87 6.29
CA GLN A 256 5.44 -17.61 6.02
C GLN A 256 4.55 -16.50 5.43
N GLU A 257 3.65 -16.83 4.48
CA GLU A 257 2.69 -15.87 3.91
C GLU A 257 1.74 -15.32 4.98
N ALA A 258 1.14 -16.18 5.78
CA ALA A 258 0.19 -15.79 6.83
C ALA A 258 0.86 -15.02 7.99
N TRP A 259 2.18 -15.12 8.12
CA TRP A 259 2.98 -14.46 9.16
C TRP A 259 3.81 -13.29 8.65
N HIS A 260 3.55 -12.82 7.42
CA HIS A 260 4.15 -11.58 6.96
C HIS A 260 3.70 -10.40 7.85
N TYR A 261 2.39 -10.24 8.03
CA TYR A 261 1.75 -9.32 8.96
C TYR A 261 0.70 -10.07 9.79
N ARG A 262 0.61 -9.78 11.09
CA ARG A 262 -0.41 -10.41 11.98
C ARG A 262 -1.10 -9.37 12.83
N SER A 263 -2.42 -9.52 12.99
CA SER A 263 -3.17 -8.92 14.10
C SER A 263 -2.72 -9.56 15.42
N PRO A 264 -3.07 -8.97 16.58
CA PRO A 264 -2.72 -9.53 17.89
C PRO A 264 -3.00 -11.04 18.01
N PHE A 265 -2.07 -11.76 18.64
CA PHE A 265 -2.14 -13.22 18.73
C PHE A 265 -1.54 -13.74 20.03
N ASP A 266 -1.98 -14.92 20.44
CA ASP A 266 -1.38 -15.67 21.54
C ASP A 266 -0.02 -16.23 21.09
N ARG A 267 1.03 -15.88 21.81
CA ARG A 267 2.42 -16.19 21.43
C ARG A 267 2.73 -17.70 21.46
N GLU A 268 2.08 -18.47 22.34
CA GLU A 268 2.34 -19.91 22.46
C GLU A 268 1.65 -20.70 21.36
N THR A 269 0.42 -20.32 21.01
CA THR A 269 -0.41 -21.07 20.07
C THR A 269 -0.43 -20.47 18.65
N GLY A 270 0.02 -19.22 18.48
CA GLY A 270 -0.08 -18.47 17.22
C GLY A 270 -1.50 -18.10 16.81
N LYS A 271 -2.51 -18.33 17.66
CA LYS A 271 -3.91 -18.02 17.36
C LYS A 271 -4.20 -16.55 17.59
N SER A 272 -4.98 -15.93 16.68
CA SER A 272 -5.44 -14.54 16.88
C SER A 272 -6.21 -14.41 18.18
N THR A 273 -5.91 -13.36 18.95
CA THR A 273 -6.60 -12.98 20.20
C THR A 273 -7.65 -11.90 20.00
N GLY A 274 -7.63 -11.22 18.83
CA GLY A 274 -8.65 -10.23 18.49
C GLY A 274 -10.03 -10.86 18.31
N PRO A 275 -11.11 -10.07 18.43
CA PRO A 275 -12.44 -10.53 18.07
C PRO A 275 -12.39 -11.07 16.65
N ARG A 276 -13.00 -12.24 16.41
CA ARG A 276 -13.24 -12.67 15.02
C ARG A 276 -14.27 -11.71 14.46
N ASP A 277 -13.78 -10.80 13.65
CA ASP A 277 -14.68 -10.00 12.86
C ASP A 277 -15.47 -10.95 11.94
N LYS A 278 -16.77 -11.01 12.17
CA LYS A 278 -17.70 -11.79 11.35
C LYS A 278 -18.33 -10.91 10.29
N SER A 279 -17.95 -9.62 10.22
CA SER A 279 -18.43 -8.71 9.19
C SER A 279 -17.98 -9.22 7.81
N GLU A 280 -18.81 -8.97 6.84
CA GLU A 280 -18.45 -9.18 5.45
C GLU A 280 -17.32 -8.21 5.08
N TYR A 281 -16.45 -8.64 4.18
CA TYR A 281 -15.33 -7.82 3.70
C TYR A 281 -15.45 -7.66 2.19
N MET A 282 -15.72 -6.44 1.73
CA MET A 282 -16.02 -6.12 0.33
C MET A 282 -15.01 -6.71 -0.66
N PRO A 283 -13.68 -6.57 -0.44
CA PRO A 283 -12.71 -7.16 -1.36
C PRO A 283 -12.78 -8.69 -1.43
N SER A 284 -13.08 -9.39 -0.33
CA SER A 284 -13.23 -10.84 -0.34
C SER A 284 -14.46 -11.29 -1.13
N LEU A 285 -15.58 -10.57 -0.98
CA LEU A 285 -16.81 -10.82 -1.75
C LEU A 285 -16.57 -10.61 -3.25
N LEU A 286 -15.81 -9.57 -3.61
CA LEU A 286 -15.40 -9.34 -5.00
C LEU A 286 -14.50 -10.46 -5.52
N GLY A 287 -13.56 -10.93 -4.72
CA GLY A 287 -12.70 -12.07 -5.08
C GLY A 287 -13.48 -13.35 -5.34
N ASP A 288 -14.49 -13.64 -4.51
CA ASP A 288 -15.38 -14.79 -4.72
C ASP A 288 -16.21 -14.62 -5.99
N PHE A 289 -16.75 -13.43 -6.26
CA PHE A 289 -17.44 -13.10 -7.51
C PHE A 289 -16.54 -13.31 -8.73
N LEU A 290 -15.31 -12.77 -8.73
CA LEU A 290 -14.39 -12.92 -9.86
C LEU A 290 -14.03 -14.37 -10.13
N ARG A 291 -13.83 -15.18 -9.08
CA ARG A 291 -13.58 -16.63 -9.24
C ARG A 291 -14.75 -17.35 -9.92
N GLU A 292 -15.97 -17.02 -9.58
CA GLU A 292 -17.15 -17.59 -10.26
C GLU A 292 -17.27 -17.13 -11.72
N GLU A 293 -16.94 -15.86 -12.02
CA GLU A 293 -16.93 -15.38 -13.41
C GLU A 293 -15.78 -16.00 -14.23
N MET A 294 -14.59 -16.25 -13.64
CA MET A 294 -13.48 -16.97 -14.30
C MET A 294 -13.91 -18.37 -14.77
N LYS A 295 -14.72 -19.09 -13.99
CA LYS A 295 -15.25 -20.40 -14.39
C LYS A 295 -16.20 -20.33 -15.59
N ARG A 296 -16.88 -19.18 -15.76
CA ARG A 296 -17.87 -18.95 -16.83
C ARG A 296 -17.26 -18.37 -18.09
N ASP A 297 -16.20 -17.59 -17.93
CA ASP A 297 -15.55 -16.87 -19.03
C ASP A 297 -14.05 -17.19 -19.10
N PRO A 298 -13.60 -18.03 -20.04
CA PRO A 298 -12.21 -18.38 -20.20
C PRO A 298 -11.32 -17.23 -20.71
N LYS A 299 -11.91 -16.10 -21.11
CA LYS A 299 -11.17 -14.88 -21.49
C LYS A 299 -10.84 -13.99 -20.30
N LEU A 300 -11.48 -14.22 -19.15
CA LEU A 300 -11.25 -13.43 -17.94
C LEU A 300 -9.92 -13.85 -17.30
N VAL A 301 -9.05 -12.88 -17.10
CA VAL A 301 -7.75 -13.08 -16.45
C VAL A 301 -7.62 -12.10 -15.30
N VAL A 302 -7.38 -12.59 -14.11
CA VAL A 302 -7.12 -11.75 -12.92
C VAL A 302 -5.62 -11.55 -12.78
N VAL A 303 -5.20 -10.29 -12.65
CA VAL A 303 -3.80 -9.89 -12.47
C VAL A 303 -3.61 -9.32 -11.08
N ALA A 304 -2.57 -9.76 -10.40
CA ALA A 304 -2.13 -9.27 -9.09
C ALA A 304 -0.70 -8.74 -9.15
N SER A 305 -0.36 -7.84 -8.25
CA SER A 305 1.01 -7.37 -8.01
C SER A 305 1.41 -7.63 -6.56
N ALA A 306 1.74 -8.91 -6.26
CA ALA A 306 2.22 -9.42 -4.96
C ALA A 306 1.27 -9.21 -3.76
N VAL A 307 0.00 -8.87 -3.99
CA VAL A 307 -1.02 -8.69 -2.93
C VAL A 307 -2.22 -9.64 -3.10
N PRO A 308 -2.01 -10.96 -3.32
CA PRO A 308 -3.09 -11.90 -3.66
C PRO A 308 -4.20 -11.94 -2.60
N MET A 309 -3.84 -11.79 -1.34
CA MET A 309 -4.80 -11.81 -0.22
C MET A 309 -5.71 -10.57 -0.20
N GLY A 310 -5.38 -9.51 -0.92
CA GLY A 310 -6.23 -8.33 -1.06
C GLY A 310 -7.64 -8.67 -1.57
N LEU A 311 -7.75 -9.64 -2.49
CA LEU A 311 -9.04 -10.22 -2.93
C LEU A 311 -9.27 -11.66 -2.43
N GLY A 312 -8.55 -12.10 -1.42
CA GLY A 312 -8.70 -13.44 -0.85
C GLY A 312 -8.24 -14.58 -1.78
N PHE A 313 -7.32 -14.32 -2.72
CA PHE A 313 -6.69 -15.36 -3.53
C PHE A 313 -5.62 -16.09 -2.71
N THR A 314 -6.06 -17.03 -1.86
CA THR A 314 -5.18 -17.95 -1.13
C THR A 314 -4.34 -18.78 -2.08
N ALA A 315 -3.28 -19.45 -1.59
CA ALA A 315 -2.44 -20.32 -2.40
C ALA A 315 -3.25 -21.40 -3.14
N ASP A 316 -4.26 -21.99 -2.50
CA ASP A 316 -5.16 -22.98 -3.14
C ASP A 316 -5.97 -22.33 -4.26
N ARG A 317 -6.57 -21.18 -4.00
CA ARG A 317 -7.38 -20.44 -4.98
C ARG A 317 -6.55 -20.00 -6.19
N ARG A 318 -5.29 -19.58 -5.98
CA ARG A 318 -4.35 -19.25 -7.07
C ARG A 318 -4.07 -20.47 -7.95
N ARG A 319 -3.81 -21.64 -7.33
CA ARG A 319 -3.60 -22.90 -8.07
C ARG A 319 -4.84 -23.34 -8.85
N GLU A 320 -6.03 -23.26 -8.23
CA GLU A 320 -7.31 -23.58 -8.89
C GLU A 320 -7.60 -22.69 -10.10
N SER A 321 -7.20 -21.42 -10.03
CA SER A 321 -7.40 -20.45 -11.11
C SER A 321 -6.51 -20.71 -12.34
N GLY A 322 -5.39 -21.39 -12.16
CA GLY A 322 -4.51 -21.80 -13.26
C GLY A 322 -4.05 -20.62 -14.12
N ALA A 323 -4.16 -20.76 -15.44
CA ALA A 323 -3.72 -19.73 -16.40
C ALA A 323 -4.57 -18.44 -16.40
N GLN A 324 -5.70 -18.43 -15.71
CA GLN A 324 -6.53 -17.23 -15.58
C GLN A 324 -6.12 -16.34 -14.39
N TYR A 325 -5.09 -16.72 -13.61
CA TYR A 325 -4.51 -15.91 -12.57
C TYR A 325 -3.02 -15.66 -12.85
N ILE A 326 -2.61 -14.40 -12.81
CA ILE A 326 -1.22 -14.00 -13.02
C ILE A 326 -0.83 -13.09 -11.86
N ASP A 327 0.28 -13.41 -11.18
CA ASP A 327 0.95 -12.50 -10.27
C ASP A 327 2.28 -12.07 -10.88
N VAL A 328 2.48 -10.77 -11.04
CA VAL A 328 3.67 -10.19 -11.67
C VAL A 328 4.79 -9.90 -10.66
N GLY A 329 4.59 -10.24 -9.39
CA GLY A 329 5.46 -9.77 -8.31
C GLY A 329 5.13 -8.33 -7.93
N ILE A 330 6.03 -7.65 -7.21
CA ILE A 330 5.84 -6.24 -6.85
C ILE A 330 6.23 -5.38 -8.06
N ALA A 331 5.35 -5.35 -9.05
CA ALA A 331 5.56 -4.68 -10.34
C ALA A 331 4.23 -4.14 -10.87
N GLU A 332 3.69 -3.12 -10.21
CA GLU A 332 2.38 -2.53 -10.50
C GLU A 332 2.32 -1.95 -11.93
N GLU A 333 3.40 -1.32 -12.38
CA GLU A 333 3.53 -0.76 -13.72
C GLU A 333 3.41 -1.85 -14.80
N GLU A 334 4.10 -2.97 -14.61
CA GLU A 334 4.01 -4.16 -15.48
C GLU A 334 2.59 -4.73 -15.50
N ALA A 335 1.91 -4.77 -14.35
CA ALA A 335 0.55 -5.29 -14.26
C ALA A 335 -0.42 -4.53 -15.18
N VAL A 336 -0.31 -3.20 -15.22
CA VAL A 336 -1.17 -2.35 -16.07
C VAL A 336 -0.79 -2.53 -17.55
N ALA A 337 0.49 -2.50 -17.89
CA ALA A 337 0.96 -2.69 -19.27
C ALA A 337 0.58 -4.08 -19.80
N LEU A 338 0.75 -5.13 -18.98
CA LEU A 338 0.35 -6.50 -19.29
C LEU A 338 -1.17 -6.59 -19.52
N ALA A 339 -1.97 -5.97 -18.64
CA ALA A 339 -3.43 -5.93 -18.79
C ALA A 339 -3.83 -5.25 -20.11
N SER A 340 -3.18 -4.14 -20.45
CA SER A 340 -3.40 -3.45 -21.73
C SER A 340 -3.11 -4.36 -22.93
N GLY A 341 -1.97 -5.07 -22.92
CA GLY A 341 -1.60 -6.02 -23.98
C GLY A 341 -2.60 -7.17 -24.11
N MET A 342 -3.05 -7.72 -22.99
CA MET A 342 -4.07 -8.78 -22.98
C MET A 342 -5.42 -8.28 -23.54
N ALA A 343 -5.87 -7.10 -23.12
CA ALA A 343 -7.09 -6.48 -23.63
C ALA A 343 -7.02 -6.24 -25.13
N LYS A 344 -5.89 -5.75 -25.64
CA LYS A 344 -5.64 -5.56 -27.07
C LYS A 344 -5.78 -6.86 -27.87
N ARG A 345 -5.45 -8.00 -27.27
CA ARG A 345 -5.57 -9.33 -27.90
C ARG A 345 -6.98 -9.93 -27.75
N GLY A 346 -7.87 -9.29 -26.98
CA GLY A 346 -9.27 -9.72 -26.80
C GLY A 346 -9.51 -10.58 -25.56
N ALA A 347 -8.56 -10.65 -24.63
CA ALA A 347 -8.79 -11.13 -23.27
C ALA A 347 -9.53 -10.05 -22.46
N ARG A 348 -10.00 -10.43 -21.26
CA ARG A 348 -10.70 -9.56 -20.31
C ARG A 348 -9.91 -9.48 -19.01
N PRO A 349 -8.86 -8.65 -18.97
CA PRO A 349 -8.02 -8.52 -17.78
C PRO A 349 -8.73 -7.73 -16.69
N VAL A 350 -8.59 -8.21 -15.46
CA VAL A 350 -8.99 -7.53 -14.23
C VAL A 350 -7.77 -7.43 -13.33
N TYR A 351 -7.18 -6.27 -13.26
CA TYR A 351 -6.09 -5.97 -12.34
C TYR A 351 -6.63 -5.49 -11.00
N PHE A 352 -5.97 -5.81 -9.92
CA PHE A 352 -6.27 -5.25 -8.60
C PHE A 352 -5.02 -4.95 -7.80
N THR A 353 -5.05 -3.84 -7.08
CA THR A 353 -4.06 -3.46 -6.08
C THR A 353 -4.65 -2.42 -5.12
N TYR A 354 -3.96 -2.12 -4.02
CA TYR A 354 -4.37 -1.06 -3.11
C TYR A 354 -4.15 0.32 -3.73
N ALA A 355 -5.02 1.28 -3.36
CA ALA A 355 -4.97 2.65 -3.89
C ALA A 355 -3.60 3.31 -3.73
N THR A 356 -2.92 3.07 -2.61
CA THR A 356 -1.58 3.58 -2.35
C THR A 356 -0.54 3.05 -3.34
N PHE A 357 -0.59 1.75 -3.68
CA PHE A 357 0.36 1.15 -4.64
C PHE A 357 0.04 1.52 -6.08
N LEU A 358 -1.23 1.79 -6.38
CA LEU A 358 -1.66 2.24 -7.71
C LEU A 358 -1.02 3.58 -8.11
N GLN A 359 -0.50 4.37 -7.15
CA GLN A 359 0.20 5.63 -7.43
C GLN A 359 1.38 5.47 -8.41
N ARG A 360 2.05 4.32 -8.40
CA ARG A 360 3.16 4.01 -9.32
C ARG A 360 2.73 3.90 -10.77
N THR A 361 1.46 3.61 -11.02
CA THR A 361 0.94 3.22 -12.34
C THR A 361 0.27 4.36 -13.09
N TYR A 362 0.38 5.59 -12.62
CA TYR A 362 -0.30 6.73 -13.24
C TYR A 362 0.02 6.85 -14.73
N ASP A 363 1.30 6.77 -15.10
CA ASP A 363 1.75 6.84 -16.50
C ASP A 363 1.22 5.65 -17.32
N GLN A 364 1.34 4.43 -16.82
CA GLN A 364 0.89 3.23 -17.53
C GLN A 364 -0.63 3.21 -17.71
N ILE A 365 -1.40 3.67 -16.72
CA ILE A 365 -2.86 3.84 -16.89
C ILE A 365 -3.16 4.88 -17.96
N ALA A 366 -2.47 6.02 -17.95
CA ALA A 366 -2.67 7.08 -18.91
C ALA A 366 -2.22 6.69 -20.32
N GLN A 367 -0.95 6.24 -20.47
CA GLN A 367 -0.31 6.02 -21.76
C GLN A 367 -0.59 4.62 -22.32
N ASP A 368 -0.30 3.57 -21.53
CA ASP A 368 -0.36 2.21 -22.07
C ASP A 368 -1.80 1.70 -22.17
N LEU A 369 -2.69 2.15 -21.28
CA LEU A 369 -4.07 1.68 -21.23
C LEU A 369 -5.05 2.66 -21.89
N CYS A 370 -5.20 3.89 -21.36
CA CYS A 370 -6.29 4.80 -21.73
C CYS A 370 -6.07 5.48 -23.08
N VAL A 371 -4.84 5.89 -23.42
CA VAL A 371 -4.52 6.47 -24.76
C VAL A 371 -4.73 5.41 -25.85
N ASN A 372 -4.46 4.15 -25.55
CA ASN A 372 -4.67 3.04 -26.47
C ASN A 372 -6.13 2.56 -26.55
N GLY A 373 -7.00 3.03 -25.66
CA GLY A 373 -8.42 2.64 -25.62
C GLY A 373 -8.63 1.16 -25.37
N ASN A 374 -7.76 0.51 -24.61
CA ASN A 374 -7.84 -0.91 -24.33
C ASN A 374 -8.78 -1.20 -23.13
N PRO A 375 -9.80 -2.06 -23.28
CA PRO A 375 -10.78 -2.32 -22.23
C PRO A 375 -10.21 -3.26 -21.16
N ALA A 376 -9.66 -2.71 -20.10
CA ALA A 376 -9.26 -3.44 -18.90
C ALA A 376 -10.00 -2.89 -17.68
N VAL A 377 -10.12 -3.72 -16.65
CA VAL A 377 -10.71 -3.33 -15.37
C VAL A 377 -9.61 -3.23 -14.32
N ILE A 378 -9.63 -2.16 -13.53
CA ILE A 378 -8.72 -1.93 -12.40
C ILE A 378 -9.56 -1.81 -11.13
N ASN A 379 -9.44 -2.76 -10.21
CA ASN A 379 -10.06 -2.68 -8.89
C ASN A 379 -9.11 -1.99 -7.90
N VAL A 380 -9.54 -0.83 -7.40
CA VAL A 380 -8.78 0.04 -6.52
C VAL A 380 -9.14 -0.29 -5.08
N LEU A 381 -8.36 -1.17 -4.44
CA LEU A 381 -8.64 -1.67 -3.11
C LEU A 381 -8.30 -0.64 -2.02
N GLY A 382 -9.03 -0.69 -0.93
CA GLY A 382 -8.80 0.17 0.23
C GLY A 382 -9.08 1.64 -0.01
N ALA A 383 -9.62 2.01 -1.17
CA ALA A 383 -9.87 3.39 -1.58
C ALA A 383 -10.92 4.06 -0.70
N SER A 384 -10.52 4.52 0.48
CA SER A 384 -11.36 5.13 1.51
C SER A 384 -10.51 5.62 2.69
N ILE A 385 -11.08 6.44 3.55
CA ILE A 385 -10.53 6.79 4.87
C ILE A 385 -10.59 5.62 5.88
N PHE A 386 -11.34 4.56 5.58
CA PHE A 386 -11.46 3.36 6.41
C PHE A 386 -10.40 2.29 6.08
N GLY A 387 -9.55 2.54 5.09
CA GLY A 387 -8.47 1.65 4.69
C GLY A 387 -7.21 1.78 5.55
N MET A 388 -6.05 1.54 4.93
CA MET A 388 -4.76 1.70 5.61
C MET A 388 -4.56 3.15 6.04
N ASN A 389 -4.12 3.35 7.28
CA ASN A 389 -4.00 4.66 7.91
C ASN A 389 -2.56 5.06 8.25
N ASP A 390 -1.58 4.25 7.86
CA ASP A 390 -0.17 4.58 8.01
C ASP A 390 0.24 5.66 7.01
N PHE A 391 1.11 6.56 7.42
CA PHE A 391 1.62 7.69 6.67
C PHE A 391 2.07 7.35 5.24
N THR A 392 2.69 6.20 5.05
CA THR A 392 3.21 5.74 3.76
C THR A 392 2.19 4.92 2.95
N HIS A 393 1.04 4.59 3.54
CA HIS A 393 0.04 3.69 2.94
C HIS A 393 -1.37 4.30 2.85
N ILE A 394 -1.48 5.63 2.89
CA ILE A 394 -2.77 6.34 2.78
C ILE A 394 -3.44 6.02 1.45
N CYS A 395 -4.72 5.63 1.50
CA CYS A 395 -5.47 5.13 0.34
C CYS A 395 -6.52 6.10 -0.23
N PHE A 396 -6.72 7.29 0.33
CA PHE A 396 -7.80 8.21 -0.06
C PHE A 396 -7.38 9.35 -1.02
N PHE A 397 -6.24 9.21 -1.71
CA PHE A 397 -5.82 10.12 -2.79
C PHE A 397 -6.27 9.66 -4.19
N ASP A 398 -6.92 8.52 -4.28
CA ASP A 398 -7.29 7.83 -5.51
C ASP A 398 -8.20 8.66 -6.43
N ILE A 399 -9.21 9.36 -5.87
CA ILE A 399 -10.13 10.18 -6.66
C ILE A 399 -9.35 11.31 -7.36
N ALA A 400 -8.55 12.06 -6.60
CA ALA A 400 -7.75 13.15 -7.14
C ALA A 400 -6.78 12.65 -8.22
N MET A 401 -6.13 11.51 -8.00
CA MET A 401 -5.14 10.92 -8.91
C MET A 401 -5.78 10.42 -10.21
N LEU A 402 -6.81 9.57 -10.14
CA LEU A 402 -7.36 8.88 -11.31
C LEU A 402 -8.31 9.74 -12.13
N SER A 403 -9.00 10.67 -11.50
CA SER A 403 -10.01 11.47 -12.18
C SER A 403 -9.46 12.47 -13.22
N HIS A 404 -8.14 12.66 -13.29
CA HIS A 404 -7.47 13.48 -14.27
C HIS A 404 -7.10 12.73 -15.57
N ILE A 405 -7.16 11.39 -15.55
CA ILE A 405 -6.74 10.58 -16.70
C ILE A 405 -7.86 10.61 -17.77
N PRO A 406 -7.59 11.12 -18.98
CA PRO A 406 -8.56 11.08 -20.07
C PRO A 406 -8.91 9.64 -20.47
N ASN A 407 -10.16 9.43 -20.90
CA ASN A 407 -10.69 8.12 -21.33
C ASN A 407 -10.77 7.04 -20.25
N LEU A 408 -10.42 7.34 -19.00
CA LEU A 408 -10.68 6.47 -17.87
C LEU A 408 -12.11 6.67 -17.36
N VAL A 409 -12.85 5.58 -17.18
CA VAL A 409 -14.11 5.57 -16.43
C VAL A 409 -13.79 5.14 -15.00
N TYR A 410 -14.10 5.97 -14.02
CA TYR A 410 -13.87 5.64 -12.62
C TYR A 410 -15.19 5.57 -11.87
N LEU A 411 -15.56 4.37 -11.40
CA LEU A 411 -16.83 4.06 -10.76
C LEU A 411 -16.68 3.93 -9.23
N ALA A 412 -17.68 4.37 -8.50
CA ALA A 412 -17.75 4.30 -7.04
C ALA A 412 -19.08 3.67 -6.61
N PRO A 413 -19.15 2.35 -6.39
CA PRO A 413 -20.36 1.68 -5.93
C PRO A 413 -20.71 2.06 -4.50
N THR A 414 -22.00 2.08 -4.18
CA THR A 414 -22.55 2.40 -2.85
C THR A 414 -22.97 1.15 -2.07
N THR A 415 -23.13 0.01 -2.74
CA THR A 415 -23.51 -1.29 -2.17
C THR A 415 -22.77 -2.43 -2.88
N TYR A 416 -22.77 -3.61 -2.27
CA TYR A 416 -22.19 -4.80 -2.89
C TYR A 416 -22.88 -5.16 -4.22
N GLU A 417 -24.21 -5.07 -4.29
CA GLU A 417 -24.98 -5.37 -5.50
C GLU A 417 -24.62 -4.40 -6.64
N GLU A 418 -24.40 -3.13 -6.33
CA GLU A 418 -23.95 -2.15 -7.30
C GLU A 418 -22.50 -2.43 -7.75
N LEU A 419 -21.60 -2.84 -6.84
CA LEU A 419 -20.25 -3.28 -7.17
C LEU A 419 -20.28 -4.46 -8.17
N VAL A 420 -21.07 -5.49 -7.90
CA VAL A 420 -21.22 -6.66 -8.79
C VAL A 420 -21.77 -6.25 -10.16
N ALA A 421 -22.75 -5.35 -10.19
CA ALA A 421 -23.32 -4.86 -11.45
C ALA A 421 -22.28 -4.04 -12.27
N MET A 422 -21.56 -3.11 -11.62
CA MET A 422 -20.47 -2.33 -12.24
C MET A 422 -19.37 -3.24 -12.76
N GLN A 423 -18.93 -4.21 -11.94
CA GLN A 423 -17.89 -5.16 -12.30
C GLN A 423 -18.31 -6.03 -13.50
N THR A 424 -19.57 -6.51 -13.50
CA THR A 424 -20.13 -7.30 -14.60
C THR A 424 -20.16 -6.50 -15.90
N TRP A 425 -20.62 -5.25 -15.85
CA TRP A 425 -20.62 -4.37 -17.01
C TRP A 425 -19.17 -4.08 -17.48
N ALA A 426 -18.28 -3.73 -16.57
CA ALA A 426 -16.90 -3.40 -16.91
C ALA A 426 -16.14 -4.56 -17.58
N ILE A 427 -16.35 -5.80 -17.14
CA ILE A 427 -15.76 -7.00 -17.75
C ILE A 427 -16.32 -7.27 -19.16
N ARG A 428 -17.61 -6.98 -19.41
CA ARG A 428 -18.30 -7.36 -20.64
C ARG A 428 -18.25 -6.31 -21.75
N GLN A 429 -18.09 -5.04 -21.41
CA GLN A 429 -17.95 -3.98 -22.39
C GLN A 429 -16.56 -3.99 -23.06
N ASP A 430 -16.40 -3.36 -24.23
CA ASP A 430 -15.21 -3.39 -25.08
C ASP A 430 -14.70 -1.99 -25.51
N LYS A 431 -15.14 -0.93 -24.82
CA LYS A 431 -14.91 0.45 -25.24
C LYS A 431 -14.04 1.26 -24.30
N HIS A 432 -14.08 0.95 -23.01
CA HIS A 432 -13.53 1.81 -21.97
C HIS A 432 -12.55 1.08 -21.07
N SER A 433 -11.48 1.76 -20.68
CA SER A 433 -10.70 1.39 -19.51
C SER A 433 -11.49 1.81 -18.27
N VAL A 434 -11.71 0.89 -17.33
CA VAL A 434 -12.59 1.12 -16.17
C VAL A 434 -11.82 0.88 -14.89
N ALA A 435 -11.79 1.87 -14.00
CA ALA A 435 -11.41 1.68 -12.60
C ALA A 435 -12.67 1.59 -11.74
N ILE A 436 -12.65 0.75 -10.70
CA ILE A 436 -13.75 0.62 -9.75
C ILE A 436 -13.19 0.72 -8.34
N ARG A 437 -13.74 1.63 -7.55
CA ARG A 437 -13.42 1.76 -6.12
C ARG A 437 -13.93 0.55 -5.36
N VAL A 438 -13.06 -0.05 -4.55
CA VAL A 438 -13.41 -1.15 -3.64
C VAL A 438 -12.97 -0.72 -2.24
N PRO A 439 -13.83 0.00 -1.52
CA PRO A 439 -13.48 0.56 -0.23
C PRO A 439 -13.38 -0.53 0.85
N GLU A 440 -12.71 -0.20 1.93
CA GLU A 440 -12.79 -0.90 3.21
C GLU A 440 -13.85 -0.24 4.11
N GLY A 441 -14.18 -0.91 5.21
CA GLY A 441 -15.23 -0.49 6.13
C GLY A 441 -16.46 -1.39 6.05
N GLU A 442 -17.60 -0.85 6.45
CA GLU A 442 -18.86 -1.57 6.46
C GLU A 442 -19.34 -1.90 5.04
N VAL A 443 -19.80 -3.14 4.84
CA VAL A 443 -20.42 -3.58 3.58
C VAL A 443 -21.90 -3.28 3.64
N TYR A 444 -22.36 -2.48 2.69
CA TYR A 444 -23.78 -2.16 2.56
C TYR A 444 -24.44 -2.98 1.46
N HIS A 445 -25.64 -3.45 1.73
CA HIS A 445 -26.49 -4.21 0.80
C HIS A 445 -27.76 -3.44 0.45
N THR A 446 -28.35 -3.78 -0.71
CA THR A 446 -29.65 -3.26 -1.11
C THR A 446 -30.53 -4.36 -1.72
N ALA A 447 -31.80 -4.36 -1.38
CA ALA A 447 -32.83 -5.14 -2.07
C ALA A 447 -33.42 -4.39 -3.27
N GLU A 448 -33.13 -3.09 -3.40
CA GLU A 448 -33.56 -2.28 -4.54
C GLU A 448 -32.84 -2.72 -5.83
N PRO A 449 -33.52 -2.70 -6.98
CA PRO A 449 -32.88 -2.98 -8.26
C PRO A 449 -31.74 -1.98 -8.52
N VAL A 450 -30.56 -2.50 -8.90
CA VAL A 450 -29.41 -1.70 -9.34
C VAL A 450 -29.36 -1.68 -10.87
N ASP A 451 -28.79 -0.61 -11.43
CA ASP A 451 -28.56 -0.53 -12.86
C ASP A 451 -27.54 -1.58 -13.29
N THR A 452 -27.72 -2.13 -14.48
CA THR A 452 -26.83 -3.16 -15.06
C THR A 452 -26.06 -2.66 -16.27
N ASP A 453 -26.38 -1.46 -16.78
CA ASP A 453 -25.69 -0.80 -17.88
C ASP A 453 -25.17 0.56 -17.43
N TYR A 454 -23.85 0.74 -17.54
CA TYR A 454 -23.14 1.96 -17.20
C TYR A 454 -22.54 2.66 -18.44
N SER A 455 -23.06 2.37 -19.64
CA SER A 455 -22.57 2.95 -20.91
C SER A 455 -22.97 4.41 -21.09
N ALA A 456 -24.04 4.88 -20.43
CA ALA A 456 -24.39 6.29 -20.35
C ALA A 456 -23.49 7.00 -19.33
N LEU A 457 -22.25 7.31 -19.75
CA LEU A 457 -21.22 7.83 -18.86
C LEU A 457 -21.65 9.12 -18.15
N ASN A 458 -21.22 9.23 -16.88
CA ASN A 458 -21.42 10.39 -16.01
C ASN A 458 -22.90 10.70 -15.67
N THR A 459 -23.82 9.77 -15.87
CA THR A 459 -25.21 9.90 -15.40
C THR A 459 -25.33 9.57 -13.93
N PHE A 460 -25.93 10.45 -13.15
CA PHE A 460 -26.14 10.26 -11.73
C PHE A 460 -27.47 9.56 -11.44
N ARG A 461 -27.58 8.92 -10.27
CA ARG A 461 -28.82 8.33 -9.81
C ARG A 461 -29.40 9.13 -8.66
N VAL A 462 -30.64 9.62 -8.81
CA VAL A 462 -31.38 10.23 -7.72
C VAL A 462 -32.01 9.13 -6.88
N GLY A 463 -31.53 8.95 -5.66
CA GLY A 463 -32.08 7.96 -4.72
C GLY A 463 -33.27 8.50 -3.93
N HIS A 464 -33.27 9.80 -3.62
CA HIS A 464 -34.40 10.50 -3.03
C HIS A 464 -34.53 11.89 -3.63
N ARG A 465 -35.73 12.30 -4.00
CA ARG A 465 -36.00 13.64 -4.54
C ARG A 465 -36.66 14.51 -3.46
N GLY A 466 -36.02 15.57 -3.10
CA GLY A 466 -36.51 16.65 -2.26
C GLY A 466 -36.35 18.00 -2.93
N SER A 467 -36.14 19.06 -2.14
CA SER A 467 -35.92 20.42 -2.63
C SER A 467 -34.98 21.21 -1.72
N ARG A 468 -34.54 22.39 -2.15
CA ARG A 468 -33.68 23.36 -1.44
C ARG A 468 -32.23 22.88 -1.24
N VAL A 469 -32.00 21.62 -0.88
CA VAL A 469 -30.69 21.02 -0.65
C VAL A 469 -30.54 19.77 -1.47
N ALA A 470 -29.42 19.61 -2.18
CA ALA A 470 -29.01 18.35 -2.81
C ALA A 470 -27.71 17.84 -2.16
N LEU A 471 -27.74 16.60 -1.70
CA LEU A 471 -26.58 15.88 -1.19
C LEU A 471 -26.10 14.94 -2.29
N ILE A 472 -24.89 15.16 -2.81
CA ILE A 472 -24.24 14.31 -3.83
C ILE A 472 -23.13 13.53 -3.11
N ALA A 473 -23.39 12.26 -2.78
CA ALA A 473 -22.54 11.48 -1.92
C ALA A 473 -21.94 10.28 -2.67
N ALA A 474 -20.62 10.23 -2.75
CA ALA A 474 -19.88 9.26 -3.54
C ALA A 474 -19.53 8.00 -2.74
N GLY A 475 -19.71 6.82 -3.37
CA GLY A 475 -19.28 5.54 -2.82
C GLY A 475 -19.80 5.29 -1.39
N ASN A 476 -18.92 4.93 -0.47
CA ASN A 476 -19.29 4.66 0.94
C ASN A 476 -19.97 5.83 1.64
N PHE A 477 -19.70 7.06 1.21
CA PHE A 477 -20.34 8.24 1.80
C PHE A 477 -21.81 8.42 1.35
N TYR A 478 -22.33 7.58 0.46
CA TYR A 478 -23.75 7.61 0.13
C TYR A 478 -24.64 7.32 1.35
N GLN A 479 -24.28 6.33 2.17
CA GLN A 479 -25.00 6.01 3.40
C GLN A 479 -24.89 7.14 4.43
N LYS A 480 -23.73 7.80 4.50
CA LYS A 480 -23.55 9.03 5.29
C LYS A 480 -24.45 10.14 4.78
N GLY A 481 -24.53 10.33 3.47
CA GLY A 481 -25.45 11.28 2.84
C GLY A 481 -26.91 11.02 3.20
N ASP A 482 -27.34 9.74 3.27
CA ASP A 482 -28.71 9.41 3.71
C ASP A 482 -28.96 9.74 5.18
N ARG A 483 -27.99 9.47 6.08
CA ARG A 483 -28.11 9.88 7.50
C ARG A 483 -28.19 11.40 7.66
N VAL A 484 -27.37 12.15 6.93
CA VAL A 484 -27.43 13.63 6.88
C VAL A 484 -28.80 14.10 6.37
N ARG A 485 -29.33 13.49 5.31
CA ARG A 485 -30.68 13.77 4.79
C ARG A 485 -31.76 13.57 5.88
N GLN A 486 -31.64 12.50 6.66
CA GLN A 486 -32.58 12.23 7.76
C GLN A 486 -32.48 13.30 8.88
N LEU A 487 -31.28 13.75 9.23
CA LEU A 487 -31.07 14.85 10.18
C LEU A 487 -31.70 16.16 9.68
N LEU A 488 -31.51 16.48 8.40
CA LEU A 488 -32.11 17.65 7.75
C LEU A 488 -33.64 17.55 7.71
N ALA A 489 -34.19 16.34 7.44
CA ALA A 489 -35.65 16.12 7.50
C ALA A 489 -36.21 16.37 8.89
N GLY A 490 -35.49 16.01 9.95
CA GLY A 490 -35.87 16.37 11.35
C GLY A 490 -35.93 17.88 11.61
N GLN A 491 -35.28 18.70 10.75
CA GLN A 491 -35.32 20.17 10.79
C GLN A 491 -36.27 20.77 9.71
N GLY A 492 -37.10 19.92 9.08
CA GLY A 492 -38.08 20.36 8.09
C GLY A 492 -37.51 20.57 6.68
N ILE A 493 -36.31 20.07 6.39
CA ILE A 493 -35.67 20.15 5.08
C ILE A 493 -35.69 18.77 4.44
N ASP A 494 -36.53 18.58 3.43
CA ASP A 494 -36.52 17.37 2.60
C ASP A 494 -35.45 17.50 1.50
N ALA A 495 -34.26 17.00 1.78
CA ALA A 495 -33.10 17.11 0.87
C ALA A 495 -33.10 16.02 -0.19
N THR A 496 -32.70 16.37 -1.42
CA THR A 496 -32.43 15.40 -2.49
C THR A 496 -31.14 14.62 -2.16
N LEU A 497 -31.15 13.29 -2.35
CA LEU A 497 -29.96 12.43 -2.23
C LEU A 497 -29.59 11.83 -3.58
N ILE A 498 -28.34 11.99 -3.97
CA ILE A 498 -27.83 11.62 -5.31
C ILE A 498 -26.58 10.74 -5.16
N ASN A 499 -26.58 9.59 -5.85
CA ASN A 499 -25.41 8.75 -6.08
C ASN A 499 -24.77 9.17 -7.42
N PRO A 500 -23.56 9.75 -7.43
CA PRO A 500 -22.90 10.16 -8.67
C PRO A 500 -22.40 8.98 -9.49
N ARG A 501 -22.11 7.83 -8.91
CA ARG A 501 -21.59 6.60 -9.54
C ARG A 501 -20.26 6.77 -10.25
N TYR A 502 -20.04 7.87 -10.96
CA TYR A 502 -18.85 8.20 -11.74
C TYR A 502 -18.07 9.32 -11.06
N LEU A 503 -16.74 9.15 -11.01
CA LEU A 503 -15.84 10.14 -10.40
C LEU A 503 -15.03 10.94 -11.43
N THR A 504 -15.09 10.56 -12.72
CA THR A 504 -14.34 11.21 -13.82
C THR A 504 -15.10 12.31 -14.54
N GLY A 505 -16.39 12.42 -14.32
CA GLY A 505 -17.23 13.47 -14.95
C GLY A 505 -18.43 13.83 -14.09
N VAL A 506 -19.30 14.69 -14.62
CA VAL A 506 -20.50 15.17 -13.93
C VAL A 506 -21.73 15.11 -14.83
N ASP A 507 -22.89 14.85 -14.24
CA ASP A 507 -24.20 14.90 -14.92
C ASP A 507 -24.67 16.35 -15.04
N THR A 508 -24.24 17.02 -16.13
CA THR A 508 -24.58 18.43 -16.36
C THR A 508 -26.08 18.68 -16.48
N ALA A 509 -26.84 17.70 -17.02
CA ALA A 509 -28.27 17.83 -17.20
C ALA A 509 -29.00 17.83 -15.84
N LEU A 510 -28.66 16.89 -14.96
CA LEU A 510 -29.20 16.84 -13.60
C LEU A 510 -28.75 18.06 -12.78
N LEU A 511 -27.47 18.45 -12.86
CA LEU A 511 -26.97 19.61 -12.12
C LEU A 511 -27.67 20.92 -12.56
N ASP A 512 -28.00 21.07 -13.85
CA ASP A 512 -28.77 22.22 -14.35
C ASP A 512 -30.23 22.14 -13.91
N GLU A 513 -30.82 20.96 -13.81
CA GLU A 513 -32.15 20.76 -13.30
C GLU A 513 -32.27 21.20 -11.83
N LEU A 514 -31.28 20.87 -10.99
CA LEU A 514 -31.26 21.24 -9.58
C LEU A 514 -31.32 22.77 -9.35
N LYS A 515 -30.85 23.58 -10.28
CA LYS A 515 -30.94 25.05 -10.19
C LYS A 515 -32.36 25.60 -10.09
N LYS A 516 -33.37 24.79 -10.44
CA LYS A 516 -34.77 25.25 -10.47
C LYS A 516 -35.39 25.31 -9.06
N ASP A 517 -34.97 24.43 -8.18
CA ASP A 517 -35.63 24.21 -6.88
C ASP A 517 -34.65 23.96 -5.70
N HIS A 518 -33.34 24.04 -5.96
CA HIS A 518 -32.30 23.91 -4.93
C HIS A 518 -31.47 25.20 -4.83
N ALA A 519 -31.03 25.48 -3.60
CA ALA A 519 -30.18 26.63 -3.29
C ALA A 519 -28.77 26.21 -2.81
N VAL A 520 -28.67 25.01 -2.26
CA VAL A 520 -27.42 24.43 -1.74
C VAL A 520 -27.18 23.06 -2.35
N VAL A 521 -25.95 22.83 -2.79
CA VAL A 521 -25.44 21.50 -3.15
C VAL A 521 -24.28 21.15 -2.22
N ALA A 522 -24.38 20.03 -1.52
CA ALA A 522 -23.32 19.49 -0.68
C ALA A 522 -22.74 18.22 -1.32
N THR A 523 -21.44 18.16 -1.56
CA THR A 523 -20.76 16.97 -2.04
C THR A 523 -20.06 16.27 -0.88
N LEU A 524 -20.20 14.95 -0.80
CA LEU A 524 -19.60 14.13 0.23
C LEU A 524 -18.71 13.06 -0.44
N GLU A 525 -17.43 13.07 -0.11
CA GLU A 525 -16.45 12.09 -0.61
C GLU A 525 -15.48 11.66 0.49
N ASP A 526 -15.18 10.37 0.56
CA ASP A 526 -14.16 9.80 1.45
C ASP A 526 -12.76 9.83 0.80
N GLY A 527 -12.47 10.97 0.19
CA GLY A 527 -11.22 11.31 -0.49
C GLY A 527 -10.74 12.69 -0.07
N THR A 528 -9.59 13.12 -0.63
CA THR A 528 -9.07 14.46 -0.41
C THR A 528 -9.89 15.52 -1.16
N LEU A 529 -10.10 16.68 -0.52
CA LEU A 529 -10.83 17.81 -1.13
C LEU A 529 -10.10 18.34 -2.38
N ASP A 530 -8.78 18.56 -2.26
CA ASP A 530 -7.98 19.10 -3.36
C ASP A 530 -7.89 18.08 -4.50
N GLY A 531 -8.39 18.48 -5.68
CA GLY A 531 -8.49 17.61 -6.85
C GLY A 531 -9.62 16.58 -6.78
N GLY A 532 -10.44 16.61 -5.72
CA GLY A 532 -11.53 15.68 -5.49
C GLY A 532 -12.73 15.87 -6.42
N PHE A 533 -13.73 15.02 -6.22
CA PHE A 533 -14.98 15.04 -7.01
C PHE A 533 -15.77 16.34 -6.78
N GLY A 534 -15.82 16.84 -5.54
CA GLY A 534 -16.56 18.04 -5.17
C GLY A 534 -16.12 19.30 -5.90
N GLU A 535 -14.83 19.45 -6.21
CA GLU A 535 -14.33 20.60 -6.98
C GLU A 535 -14.93 20.69 -8.39
N ARG A 536 -15.26 19.56 -9.02
CA ARG A 536 -15.90 19.53 -10.35
C ARG A 536 -17.33 20.04 -10.29
N ILE A 537 -18.04 19.69 -9.22
CA ILE A 537 -19.39 20.19 -8.93
C ILE A 537 -19.34 21.70 -8.65
N ALA A 538 -18.40 22.15 -7.81
CA ALA A 538 -18.19 23.56 -7.53
C ALA A 538 -17.87 24.37 -8.81
N ARG A 539 -17.02 23.83 -9.69
CA ARG A 539 -16.70 24.45 -10.99
C ARG A 539 -17.94 24.57 -11.89
N HIS A 540 -18.82 23.56 -11.92
CA HIS A 540 -20.06 23.61 -12.69
C HIS A 540 -20.97 24.75 -12.22
N TYR A 541 -21.09 24.93 -10.90
CA TYR A 541 -21.95 25.95 -10.33
C TYR A 541 -21.31 27.33 -10.15
N GLY A 542 -20.00 27.47 -10.36
CA GLY A 542 -19.27 28.73 -10.18
C GLY A 542 -19.92 29.96 -10.83
N PRO A 543 -20.50 29.88 -12.08
CA PRO A 543 -21.19 30.98 -12.70
C PRO A 543 -22.65 31.20 -12.24
N SER A 544 -23.13 30.47 -11.21
CA SER A 544 -24.52 30.49 -10.77
C SER A 544 -24.68 31.02 -9.33
N ALA A 545 -25.92 31.17 -8.88
CA ALA A 545 -26.25 31.52 -7.49
C ALA A 545 -26.22 30.32 -6.53
N MET A 546 -26.01 29.09 -7.04
CA MET A 546 -25.96 27.89 -6.22
C MET A 546 -24.82 27.97 -5.21
N ARG A 547 -25.10 27.68 -3.95
CA ARG A 547 -24.08 27.51 -2.92
C ARG A 547 -23.58 26.06 -2.94
N VAL A 548 -22.28 25.88 -3.00
CA VAL A 548 -21.65 24.54 -3.00
C VAL A 548 -20.81 24.39 -1.75
N LEU A 549 -21.07 23.31 -1.00
CA LEU A 549 -20.25 22.86 0.11
C LEU A 549 -19.57 21.56 -0.30
N ASN A 550 -18.27 21.47 -0.14
CA ASN A 550 -17.52 20.25 -0.41
C ASN A 550 -17.03 19.66 0.91
N PHE A 551 -17.40 18.41 1.18
CA PHE A 551 -17.00 17.65 2.35
C PHE A 551 -16.09 16.52 1.93
N GLY A 552 -14.87 16.53 2.45
CA GLY A 552 -13.80 15.57 2.20
C GLY A 552 -12.62 15.86 3.11
N VAL A 553 -11.55 15.09 3.00
CA VAL A 553 -10.37 15.19 3.86
C VAL A 553 -9.45 16.32 3.36
N LYS A 554 -8.90 17.11 4.28
CA LYS A 554 -7.89 18.13 3.96
C LYS A 554 -6.64 17.48 3.36
N LYS A 555 -5.99 18.18 2.44
CA LYS A 555 -4.76 17.75 1.78
C LYS A 555 -3.59 17.81 2.74
N GLN A 556 -3.38 16.74 3.47
CA GLN A 556 -2.21 16.55 4.34
C GLN A 556 -1.88 15.06 4.47
N LEU A 557 -0.68 14.77 4.95
CA LEU A 557 -0.25 13.42 5.27
C LEU A 557 -0.63 13.11 6.72
N TYR A 558 -1.54 12.17 6.90
CA TYR A 558 -1.97 11.69 8.21
C TYR A 558 -1.18 10.43 8.56
N ASP A 559 -0.85 10.25 9.83
CA ASP A 559 -0.14 9.07 10.30
C ASP A 559 -0.93 8.36 11.41
N ARG A 560 -1.25 7.10 11.19
CA ARG A 560 -1.93 6.23 12.17
C ARG A 560 -3.14 6.90 12.81
N TYR A 561 -3.91 7.59 11.97
CA TYR A 561 -5.07 8.37 12.42
C TYR A 561 -6.17 7.46 12.98
N ASP A 562 -6.88 7.97 13.98
CA ASP A 562 -8.18 7.46 14.39
C ASP A 562 -9.25 8.00 13.44
N VAL A 563 -10.10 7.11 12.91
CA VAL A 563 -11.10 7.48 11.89
C VAL A 563 -12.13 8.47 12.45
N ASP A 564 -12.60 8.28 13.68
CA ASP A 564 -13.60 9.17 14.29
C ASP A 564 -13.01 10.55 14.56
N GLU A 565 -11.73 10.63 14.94
CA GLU A 565 -11.01 11.87 15.10
C GLU A 565 -10.82 12.58 13.75
N LEU A 566 -10.39 11.85 12.72
CA LEU A 566 -10.27 12.37 11.35
C LEU A 566 -11.58 12.95 10.84
N LEU A 567 -12.70 12.25 11.05
CA LEU A 567 -14.03 12.73 10.68
C LEU A 567 -14.37 14.04 11.39
N ARG A 568 -14.15 14.13 12.71
CA ARG A 568 -14.43 15.36 13.49
C ARG A 568 -13.58 16.55 13.06
N GLU A 569 -12.28 16.33 12.84
CA GLU A 569 -11.35 17.40 12.45
C GLU A 569 -11.61 17.95 11.05
N ASN A 570 -12.17 17.14 10.18
CA ASN A 570 -12.48 17.50 8.80
C ASN A 570 -13.96 17.92 8.59
N HIS A 571 -14.76 18.09 9.66
CA HIS A 571 -16.21 18.39 9.58
C HIS A 571 -16.98 17.34 8.76
N LEU A 572 -16.65 16.06 8.97
CA LEU A 572 -17.23 14.94 8.24
C LEU A 572 -18.14 14.06 9.10
N THR A 573 -18.48 14.45 10.36
CA THR A 573 -19.55 13.75 11.07
C THR A 573 -20.91 14.10 10.48
N ASP A 574 -21.89 13.24 10.65
CA ASP A 574 -23.24 13.43 10.09
C ASP A 574 -23.87 14.74 10.62
N GLU A 575 -23.65 15.04 11.91
CA GLU A 575 -24.13 16.23 12.58
C GLU A 575 -23.46 17.51 12.07
N GLN A 576 -22.12 17.51 11.96
CA GLN A 576 -21.37 18.67 11.46
C GLN A 576 -21.77 19.03 10.04
N ILE A 577 -21.92 18.03 9.16
CA ILE A 577 -22.36 18.23 7.78
C ILE A 577 -23.78 18.85 7.76
N ALA A 578 -24.70 18.32 8.58
CA ALA A 578 -26.06 18.84 8.66
C ALA A 578 -26.08 20.29 9.19
N GLU A 579 -25.30 20.61 10.22
CA GLU A 579 -25.14 21.97 10.78
C GLU A 579 -24.59 22.95 9.74
N ASP A 580 -23.53 22.60 9.00
CA ASP A 580 -22.93 23.46 7.98
C ASP A 580 -23.91 23.75 6.82
N VAL A 581 -24.70 22.73 6.42
CA VAL A 581 -25.75 22.87 5.40
C VAL A 581 -26.86 23.82 5.90
N LEU A 582 -27.33 23.65 7.15
CA LEU A 582 -28.37 24.51 7.74
C LEU A 582 -27.88 25.95 7.90
N ALA A 583 -26.65 26.14 8.37
CA ALA A 583 -26.03 27.47 8.49
C ALA A 583 -25.93 28.17 7.12
N THR A 584 -25.57 27.43 6.08
CA THR A 584 -25.49 27.95 4.70
C THR A 584 -26.88 28.33 4.19
N LEU A 585 -27.91 27.50 4.43
CA LEU A 585 -29.29 27.85 4.07
C LEU A 585 -29.79 29.09 4.77
N ALA A 586 -29.52 29.22 6.06
CA ALA A 586 -29.92 30.40 6.84
C ALA A 586 -29.23 31.69 6.34
N ALA A 587 -28.02 31.61 5.84
CA ALA A 587 -27.30 32.75 5.30
C ALA A 587 -27.81 33.21 3.91
N ILE A 588 -28.58 32.38 3.21
CA ILE A 588 -29.19 32.73 1.92
C ILE A 588 -30.57 33.41 2.09
N GLY A 589 -31.24 33.18 3.21
CA GLY A 589 -32.55 33.76 3.55
C GLY A 589 -33.64 32.71 3.45
#